data_aef4a2fad548e65fe513f699111569a3
#
_entry.id   aef4a2fad548e65fe513f699111569a3
#
_cell.length_a   1.000
_cell.length_b   1.000
_cell.length_c   1.000
_cell.angle_alpha   90.00
_cell.angle_beta   90.00
_cell.angle_gamma   90.00
#
_symmetry.space_group_name_H-M   'P 1'
#
loop_
_entity.id
_entity.type
_entity.pdbx_description
1 polymer ?
#
loop_
_entity_poly.entity_id
_entity_poly.type
_entity_poly.pdbx_seq_one_letter_code
_entity_poly.pdbx_strand_id
1 'polypeptide(L)'
;MAVTVEPVFPPQVLTWEELPLLTVEAELPYWEGKRAFCRYYAAWGRGLLDYGRRVLLPQLAKRCRRALEQGGMLPLTTAALRSRIVRETEHGVSICTELTGPWPYRCRGDVWADGLPVGLGECFPPHALWRRCLRETAQERGLVLHPDDFWLGEEGLLLPGSRPSGGYEV
;
A
#
# COMPACT_ATOMS: atom_id res chain seq x y z
N MET A 1 -13.26 16.22 10.77
CA MET A 1 -13.29 14.82 10.28
C MET A 1 -11.92 14.22 10.56
N ALA A 2 -11.88 13.03 11.02
CA ALA A 2 -10.59 12.45 11.37
C ALA A 2 -10.45 11.07 10.72
N VAL A 3 -9.73 11.03 9.62
CA VAL A 3 -9.09 9.80 9.16
C VAL A 3 -7.74 9.73 9.86
N THR A 4 -7.50 8.65 10.58
CA THR A 4 -6.23 8.39 11.26
C THR A 4 -5.51 7.23 10.58
N VAL A 5 -4.22 7.10 10.85
CA VAL A 5 -3.45 5.92 10.46
C VAL A 5 -3.07 5.19 11.74
N GLU A 6 -3.49 3.93 11.85
CA GLU A 6 -3.37 3.16 13.06
C GLU A 6 -2.83 1.75 12.78
N PRO A 7 -2.14 1.13 13.75
CA PRO A 7 -1.80 -0.27 13.66
C PRO A 7 -3.08 -1.13 13.60
N VAL A 8 -3.18 -2.00 12.61
CA VAL A 8 -4.29 -2.98 12.50
C VAL A 8 -4.16 -4.07 13.57
N PHE A 9 -2.92 -4.39 13.91
CA PHE A 9 -2.53 -5.31 14.97
C PHE A 9 -1.16 -4.88 15.51
N PRO A 10 -0.79 -5.30 16.74
CA PRO A 10 0.58 -5.12 17.22
C PRO A 10 1.57 -5.81 16.29
N PRO A 11 2.80 -5.27 16.07
CA PRO A 11 3.80 -5.92 15.25
C PRO A 11 3.94 -7.40 15.58
N GLN A 12 3.87 -8.27 14.57
CA GLN A 12 3.94 -9.72 14.73
C GLN A 12 5.32 -10.21 14.35
N VAL A 13 6.01 -10.88 15.27
CA VAL A 13 7.27 -11.55 15.00
C VAL A 13 6.99 -13.03 14.75
N LEU A 14 7.28 -13.48 13.54
CA LEU A 14 7.09 -14.86 13.12
C LEU A 14 8.43 -15.61 13.22
N THR A 15 8.38 -16.77 13.88
CA THR A 15 9.56 -17.57 14.17
C THR A 15 9.53 -18.91 13.42
N TRP A 16 10.70 -19.42 13.16
CA TRP A 16 10.93 -20.77 12.70
C TRP A 16 11.94 -21.43 13.65
N GLU A 17 11.55 -22.56 14.28
CA GLU A 17 12.37 -23.25 15.29
C GLU A 17 12.96 -22.25 16.33
N GLU A 18 12.10 -21.40 16.89
CA GLU A 18 12.42 -20.36 17.86
C GLU A 18 13.28 -19.19 17.33
N LEU A 19 13.71 -19.25 16.07
CA LEU A 19 14.45 -18.15 15.44
C LEU A 19 13.47 -17.11 14.83
N PRO A 20 13.57 -15.84 15.21
CA PRO A 20 12.76 -14.78 14.59
C PRO A 20 13.26 -14.53 13.17
N LEU A 21 12.39 -14.72 12.17
CA LEU A 21 12.73 -14.56 10.76
C LEU A 21 11.97 -13.43 10.07
N LEU A 22 10.74 -13.14 10.51
CA LEU A 22 9.88 -12.18 9.85
C LEU A 22 9.11 -11.34 10.86
N THR A 23 9.18 -10.05 10.72
CA THR A 23 8.26 -9.11 11.38
C THR A 23 7.21 -8.65 10.39
N VAL A 24 5.95 -8.69 10.76
CA VAL A 24 4.82 -8.18 9.96
C VAL A 24 4.18 -7.00 10.67
N GLU A 25 4.08 -5.89 9.97
CA GLU A 25 3.51 -4.64 10.46
C GLU A 25 2.46 -4.12 9.49
N ALA A 26 1.39 -3.53 10.01
CA ALA A 26 0.38 -2.88 9.19
C ALA A 26 -0.16 -1.64 9.91
N GLU A 27 0.18 -0.47 9.39
CA GLU A 27 -0.32 0.83 9.78
C GLU A 27 -1.19 1.37 8.66
N LEU A 28 -2.51 1.29 8.85
CA LEU A 28 -3.49 1.49 7.81
C LEU A 28 -4.54 2.52 8.23
N PRO A 29 -5.25 3.13 7.26
CA PRO A 29 -6.24 4.15 7.56
C PRO A 29 -7.42 3.60 8.36
N TYR A 30 -7.88 4.40 9.28
CA TYR A 30 -9.10 4.20 10.03
C TYR A 30 -9.98 5.45 9.94
N TRP A 31 -11.28 5.26 9.63
CA TRP A 31 -12.26 6.34 9.54
C TRP A 31 -13.47 5.96 10.37
N GLU A 32 -13.64 6.65 11.49
CA GLU A 32 -14.74 6.37 12.41
C GLU A 32 -16.10 6.42 11.71
N GLY A 33 -16.95 5.41 11.95
CA GLY A 33 -18.27 5.29 11.35
C GLY A 33 -18.31 4.81 9.89
N LYS A 34 -17.18 4.71 9.19
CA LYS A 34 -17.12 4.26 7.79
C LYS A 34 -16.69 2.80 7.68
N ARG A 35 -17.63 1.88 7.93
CA ARG A 35 -17.37 0.44 7.99
C ARG A 35 -16.73 -0.15 6.74
N ALA A 36 -17.20 0.23 5.55
CA ALA A 36 -16.68 -0.30 4.30
C ALA A 36 -15.22 0.09 4.11
N PHE A 37 -14.88 1.34 4.40
CA PHE A 37 -13.52 1.86 4.40
C PHE A 37 -12.62 1.09 5.37
N CYS A 38 -13.02 0.96 6.62
CA CYS A 38 -12.23 0.26 7.64
C CYS A 38 -12.03 -1.22 7.30
N ARG A 39 -13.06 -1.91 6.79
CA ARG A 39 -12.96 -3.30 6.35
C ARG A 39 -11.97 -3.50 5.21
N TYR A 40 -11.97 -2.60 4.25
CA TYR A 40 -11.08 -2.65 3.11
C TYR A 40 -9.60 -2.66 3.54
N TYR A 41 -9.21 -1.70 4.37
CA TYR A 41 -7.83 -1.64 4.84
C TYR A 41 -7.48 -2.72 5.88
N ALA A 42 -8.37 -3.06 6.78
CA ALA A 42 -8.16 -4.16 7.72
C ALA A 42 -7.95 -5.50 6.99
N ALA A 43 -8.63 -5.73 5.87
CA ALA A 43 -8.42 -6.90 5.04
C ALA A 43 -7.00 -6.96 4.43
N TRP A 44 -6.42 -5.82 4.06
CA TRP A 44 -5.03 -5.77 3.60
C TRP A 44 -4.05 -6.16 4.70
N GLY A 45 -4.21 -5.62 5.91
CA GLY A 45 -3.36 -5.97 7.04
C GLY A 45 -3.41 -7.48 7.37
N ARG A 46 -4.61 -8.02 7.47
CA ARG A 46 -4.81 -9.46 7.70
C ARG A 46 -4.25 -10.30 6.55
N GLY A 47 -4.44 -9.86 5.31
CA GLY A 47 -3.91 -10.54 4.14
C GLY A 47 -2.38 -10.58 4.14
N LEU A 48 -1.71 -9.50 4.53
CA LEU A 48 -0.25 -9.48 4.66
C LEU A 48 0.22 -10.44 5.75
N LEU A 49 -0.43 -10.46 6.90
CA LEU A 49 -0.08 -11.37 7.99
C LEU A 49 -0.26 -12.83 7.60
N ASP A 50 -1.37 -13.15 6.93
CA ASP A 50 -1.65 -14.49 6.43
C ASP A 50 -0.64 -14.94 5.37
N TYR A 51 -0.31 -14.07 4.43
CA TYR A 51 0.73 -14.29 3.43
C TYR A 51 2.11 -14.48 4.09
N GLY A 52 2.42 -13.68 5.09
CA GLY A 52 3.62 -13.80 5.89
C GLY A 52 3.77 -15.18 6.52
N ARG A 53 2.70 -15.67 7.13
CA ARG A 53 2.70 -16.99 7.78
C ARG A 53 2.76 -18.15 6.79
N ARG A 54 2.00 -18.10 5.73
CA ARG A 54 1.84 -19.22 4.80
C ARG A 54 2.88 -19.28 3.69
N VAL A 55 3.40 -18.14 3.27
CA VAL A 55 4.31 -18.07 2.12
C VAL A 55 5.69 -17.57 2.50
N LEU A 56 5.78 -16.39 3.12
CA LEU A 56 7.09 -15.76 3.39
C LEU A 56 7.89 -16.52 4.44
N LEU A 57 7.27 -16.90 5.54
CA LEU A 57 7.98 -17.61 6.62
C LEU A 57 8.58 -18.94 6.15
N PRO A 58 7.88 -19.82 5.41
CA PRO A 58 8.49 -21.01 4.86
C PRO A 58 9.64 -20.74 3.89
N GLN A 59 9.54 -19.69 3.07
CA GLN A 59 10.62 -19.29 2.16
C GLN A 59 11.85 -18.80 2.93
N LEU A 60 11.65 -17.97 3.95
CA LEU A 60 12.72 -17.48 4.81
C LEU A 60 13.35 -18.61 5.63
N ALA A 61 12.55 -19.57 6.12
CA ALA A 61 13.04 -20.75 6.82
C ALA A 61 13.99 -21.58 5.94
N LYS A 62 13.62 -21.78 4.68
CA LYS A 62 14.48 -22.48 3.71
C LYS A 62 15.80 -21.74 3.46
N ARG A 63 15.75 -20.41 3.34
CA ARG A 63 16.94 -19.58 3.18
C ARG A 63 17.80 -19.58 4.43
N CYS A 64 17.17 -19.51 5.62
CA CYS A 64 17.87 -19.56 6.89
C CYS A 64 18.61 -20.89 7.07
N ARG A 65 17.97 -22.01 6.77
CA ARG A 65 18.62 -23.33 6.81
C ARG A 65 19.88 -23.37 5.93
N ARG A 66 19.79 -22.88 4.70
CA ARG A 66 20.95 -22.81 3.80
C ARG A 66 22.07 -21.91 4.34
N ALA A 67 21.70 -20.78 4.91
CA ALA A 67 22.68 -19.86 5.52
C ALA A 67 23.41 -20.53 6.70
N LEU A 68 22.68 -21.22 7.57
CA LEU A 68 23.26 -21.95 8.71
C LEU A 68 24.20 -23.08 8.26
N GLU A 69 23.85 -23.81 7.21
CA GLU A 69 24.71 -24.84 6.60
C GLU A 69 26.04 -24.25 6.08
N GLN A 70 26.05 -22.99 5.68
CA GLN A 70 27.22 -22.26 5.20
C GLN A 70 27.94 -21.47 6.32
N GLY A 71 27.52 -21.64 7.57
CA GLY A 71 28.08 -20.93 8.73
C GLY A 71 27.66 -19.46 8.86
N GLY A 72 26.62 -19.05 8.14
CA GLY A 72 26.06 -17.70 8.19
C GLY A 72 24.75 -17.61 8.95
N MET A 73 24.22 -16.41 9.05
CA MET A 73 22.90 -16.11 9.64
C MET A 73 22.06 -15.31 8.65
N LEU A 74 20.74 -15.53 8.67
CA LEU A 74 19.79 -14.71 7.93
C LEU A 74 19.33 -13.55 8.84
N PRO A 75 19.42 -12.28 8.38
CA PRO A 75 18.91 -11.16 9.15
C PRO A 75 17.37 -11.20 9.24
N LEU A 76 16.83 -10.63 10.31
CA LEU A 76 15.38 -10.46 10.47
C LEU A 76 14.83 -9.60 9.32
N THR A 77 13.84 -10.13 8.63
CA THR A 77 13.15 -9.45 7.53
C THR A 77 11.87 -8.79 8.05
N THR A 78 11.55 -7.59 7.57
CA THR A 78 10.30 -6.91 7.88
C THR A 78 9.44 -6.81 6.61
N ALA A 79 8.19 -7.22 6.72
CA ALA A 79 7.14 -6.96 5.73
C ALA A 79 6.14 -5.97 6.34
N ALA A 80 5.92 -4.85 5.68
CA ALA A 80 5.09 -3.79 6.21
C ALA A 80 4.17 -3.17 5.16
N LEU A 81 2.94 -2.89 5.58
CA LEU A 81 2.02 -1.96 4.92
C LEU A 81 2.00 -0.68 5.73
N ARG A 82 2.27 0.45 5.10
CA ARG A 82 2.21 1.76 5.73
C ARG A 82 1.46 2.73 4.84
N SER A 83 0.42 3.30 5.40
CA SER A 83 -0.36 4.34 4.73
C SER A 83 0.01 5.72 5.22
N ARG A 84 -0.16 6.68 4.33
CA ARG A 84 -0.14 8.11 4.68
C ARG A 84 -1.33 8.80 4.03
N ILE A 85 -1.90 9.76 4.74
CA ILE A 85 -2.93 10.63 4.21
C ILE A 85 -2.24 11.70 3.38
N VAL A 86 -2.53 11.71 2.07
CA VAL A 86 -1.96 12.67 1.13
C VAL A 86 -2.74 13.97 1.16
N ARG A 87 -4.07 13.86 1.19
CA ARG A 87 -4.98 14.98 1.27
C ARG A 87 -6.26 14.57 1.97
N GLU A 88 -6.78 15.44 2.79
CA GLU A 88 -8.07 15.30 3.46
C GLU A 88 -8.92 16.55 3.24
N THR A 89 -10.19 16.36 2.94
CA THR A 89 -11.20 17.39 2.82
C THR A 89 -12.38 17.07 3.73
N GLU A 90 -13.39 17.91 3.77
CA GLU A 90 -14.58 17.67 4.59
C GLU A 90 -15.28 16.33 4.24
N HIS A 91 -15.28 15.93 2.97
CA HIS A 91 -16.01 14.76 2.49
C HIS A 91 -15.13 13.67 1.89
N GLY A 92 -13.85 13.92 1.75
CA GLY A 92 -12.97 13.01 1.03
C GLY A 92 -11.57 12.89 1.60
N VAL A 93 -10.93 11.79 1.27
CA VAL A 93 -9.54 11.52 1.64
C VAL A 93 -8.81 10.83 0.49
N SER A 94 -7.58 11.22 0.30
CA SER A 94 -6.65 10.61 -0.64
C SER A 94 -5.51 9.98 0.14
N ILE A 95 -5.25 8.70 -0.12
CA ILE A 95 -4.36 7.87 0.68
C ILE A 95 -3.33 7.20 -0.23
N CYS A 96 -2.08 7.22 0.19
CA CYS A 96 -1.02 6.42 -0.40
C CYS A 96 -0.61 5.31 0.57
N THR A 97 -0.65 4.06 0.14
CA THR A 97 -0.22 2.91 0.92
C THR A 97 1.01 2.28 0.28
N GLU A 98 2.06 2.13 1.06
CA GLU A 98 3.33 1.53 0.66
C GLU A 98 3.44 0.12 1.19
N LEU A 99 3.87 -0.81 0.33
CA LEU A 99 4.24 -2.17 0.70
C LEU A 99 5.75 -2.30 0.62
N THR A 100 6.38 -2.59 1.75
CA THR A 100 7.81 -2.85 1.86
C THR A 100 8.06 -4.25 2.39
N GLY A 101 9.18 -4.87 1.97
CA GLY A 101 9.50 -6.23 2.38
C GLY A 101 10.58 -6.86 1.49
N PRO A 102 10.62 -8.21 1.42
CA PRO A 102 11.59 -8.95 0.60
C PRO A 102 11.22 -8.97 -0.90
N TRP A 103 10.53 -7.98 -1.37
CA TRP A 103 10.13 -7.76 -2.76
C TRP A 103 10.41 -6.32 -3.18
N PRO A 104 10.34 -6.01 -4.48
CA PRO A 104 10.44 -4.64 -4.94
C PRO A 104 9.39 -3.74 -4.30
N TYR A 105 9.79 -2.50 -4.02
CA TYR A 105 8.90 -1.46 -3.51
C TYR A 105 7.63 -1.35 -4.35
N ARG A 106 6.49 -1.25 -3.67
CA ARG A 106 5.18 -1.02 -4.28
C ARG A 106 4.43 0.04 -3.49
N CYS A 107 3.71 0.87 -4.20
CA CYS A 107 2.74 1.77 -3.57
C CYS A 107 1.42 1.73 -4.33
N ARG A 108 0.37 2.07 -3.63
CA ARG A 108 -0.97 2.18 -4.17
C ARG A 108 -1.64 3.46 -3.69
N GLY A 109 -2.34 4.14 -4.59
CA GLY A 109 -3.19 5.27 -4.30
C GLY A 109 -4.65 4.87 -4.25
N ASP A 110 -5.38 5.42 -3.28
CA ASP A 110 -6.83 5.27 -3.16
C ASP A 110 -7.46 6.62 -2.82
N VAL A 111 -8.59 6.91 -3.45
CA VAL A 111 -9.40 8.10 -3.18
C VAL A 111 -10.78 7.66 -2.68
N TRP A 112 -11.23 8.27 -1.62
CA TRP A 112 -12.49 7.97 -0.97
C TRP A 112 -13.32 9.23 -0.75
N ALA A 113 -14.63 9.13 -0.96
CA ALA A 113 -15.59 10.16 -0.64
C ALA A 113 -16.69 9.59 0.26
N ASP A 114 -16.87 10.17 1.45
CA ASP A 114 -17.83 9.71 2.46
C ASP A 114 -17.73 8.22 2.82
N GLY A 115 -16.54 7.66 2.75
CA GLY A 115 -16.28 6.26 3.04
C GLY A 115 -16.56 5.29 1.88
N LEU A 116 -16.78 5.82 0.67
CA LEU A 116 -16.94 5.04 -0.56
C LEU A 116 -15.75 5.29 -1.50
N PRO A 117 -15.27 4.25 -2.22
CA PRO A 117 -14.18 4.41 -3.15
C PRO A 117 -14.59 5.27 -4.34
N VAL A 118 -13.67 6.10 -4.81
CA VAL A 118 -13.85 6.97 -5.97
C VAL A 118 -12.86 6.57 -7.06
N GLY A 119 -13.36 6.23 -8.24
CA GLY A 119 -12.53 5.93 -9.40
C GLY A 119 -12.05 7.19 -10.12
N LEU A 120 -10.99 7.05 -10.91
CA LEU A 120 -10.39 8.15 -11.65
C LEU A 120 -11.42 8.86 -12.55
N GLY A 121 -12.33 8.12 -13.19
CA GLY A 121 -13.37 8.66 -14.04
C GLY A 121 -14.39 9.55 -13.32
N GLU A 122 -14.54 9.37 -12.02
CA GLU A 122 -15.47 10.15 -11.18
C GLU A 122 -14.85 11.47 -10.70
N CYS A 123 -13.52 11.59 -10.76
CA CYS A 123 -12.80 12.80 -10.36
C CYS A 123 -12.86 13.91 -11.41
N PHE A 124 -13.28 13.60 -12.63
CA PHE A 124 -13.26 14.53 -13.76
C PHE A 124 -14.62 14.61 -14.45
N PRO A 125 -14.91 15.74 -15.13
CA PRO A 125 -16.09 15.86 -15.96
C PRO A 125 -16.14 14.75 -17.04
N PRO A 126 -17.31 14.34 -17.51
CA PRO A 126 -17.49 13.25 -18.47
C PRO A 126 -17.06 13.63 -19.90
N HIS A 127 -15.86 14.19 -20.07
CA HIS A 127 -15.29 14.57 -21.36
C HIS A 127 -14.22 13.58 -21.82
N ALA A 128 -14.30 13.15 -23.06
CA ALA A 128 -13.30 12.27 -23.66
C ALA A 128 -11.89 12.90 -23.71
N LEU A 129 -11.82 14.24 -23.74
CA LEU A 129 -10.57 14.99 -23.87
C LEU A 129 -9.62 14.77 -22.68
N TRP A 130 -10.13 14.79 -21.44
CA TRP A 130 -9.28 14.57 -20.27
C TRP A 130 -8.66 13.17 -20.22
N ARG A 131 -9.41 12.16 -20.69
CA ARG A 131 -8.90 10.78 -20.78
C ARG A 131 -7.75 10.67 -21.76
N ARG A 132 -7.85 11.38 -22.86
CA ARG A 132 -6.79 11.44 -23.87
C ARG A 132 -5.56 12.14 -23.33
N CYS A 133 -5.71 13.32 -22.74
CA CYS A 133 -4.61 14.08 -22.15
C CYS A 133 -3.89 13.29 -21.04
N LEU A 134 -4.62 12.67 -20.13
CA LEU A 134 -4.02 11.84 -19.08
C LEU A 134 -3.25 10.66 -19.65
N ARG A 135 -3.81 9.99 -20.66
CA ARG A 135 -3.16 8.84 -21.30
C ARG A 135 -1.87 9.26 -22.00
N GLU A 136 -1.90 10.36 -22.73
CA GLU A 136 -0.74 10.92 -23.43
C GLU A 136 0.34 11.32 -22.42
N THR A 137 -0.02 12.06 -21.38
CA THR A 137 0.91 12.49 -20.31
C THR A 137 1.52 11.30 -19.57
N ALA A 138 0.71 10.31 -19.21
CA ALA A 138 1.20 9.10 -18.56
C ALA A 138 2.18 8.33 -19.47
N GLN A 139 1.85 8.22 -20.75
CA GLN A 139 2.71 7.55 -21.74
C GLN A 139 4.05 8.28 -21.92
N GLU A 140 4.03 9.60 -22.04
CA GLU A 140 5.25 10.43 -22.16
C GLU A 140 6.18 10.28 -20.94
N ARG A 141 5.60 10.09 -19.76
CA ARG A 141 6.35 9.89 -18.50
C ARG A 141 6.66 8.43 -18.19
N GLY A 142 6.27 7.49 -19.04
CA GLY A 142 6.46 6.06 -18.81
C GLY A 142 5.66 5.49 -17.64
N LEU A 143 4.52 6.10 -17.31
CA LEU A 143 3.65 5.70 -16.24
C LEU A 143 2.50 4.84 -16.73
N VAL A 144 2.05 3.91 -15.88
CA VAL A 144 0.86 3.09 -16.14
C VAL A 144 -0.34 3.74 -15.44
N LEU A 145 -1.37 4.05 -16.21
CA LEU A 145 -2.60 4.64 -15.71
C LEU A 145 -3.59 3.54 -15.33
N HIS A 146 -3.86 3.42 -14.03
CA HIS A 146 -4.90 2.54 -13.51
C HIS A 146 -6.06 3.36 -12.97
N PRO A 147 -7.31 3.04 -13.33
CA PRO A 147 -8.48 3.81 -12.92
C PRO A 147 -8.74 3.78 -11.41
N ASP A 148 -8.22 2.78 -10.70
CA ASP A 148 -8.43 2.59 -9.28
C ASP A 148 -7.13 2.70 -8.44
N ASP A 149 -6.03 3.12 -9.06
CA ASP A 149 -4.73 3.23 -8.39
C ASP A 149 -4.12 4.61 -8.66
N PHE A 150 -4.54 5.58 -7.87
CA PHE A 150 -4.12 6.97 -7.95
C PHE A 150 -4.43 7.67 -6.63
N TRP A 151 -3.88 8.86 -6.43
CA TRP A 151 -4.31 9.77 -5.37
C TRP A 151 -4.31 11.21 -5.82
N LEU A 152 -5.07 12.03 -5.14
CA LEU A 152 -5.14 13.47 -5.40
C LEU A 152 -4.26 14.21 -4.39
N GLY A 153 -3.29 14.96 -4.89
CA GLY A 153 -2.49 15.89 -4.13
C GLY A 153 -3.15 17.27 -4.07
N GLU A 154 -2.44 18.23 -3.48
CA GLU A 154 -2.93 19.62 -3.39
C GLU A 154 -2.96 20.29 -4.76
N GLU A 155 -2.01 19.98 -5.63
CA GLU A 155 -1.80 20.60 -6.93
C GLU A 155 -2.20 19.73 -8.13
N GLY A 156 -2.55 18.47 -7.89
CA GLY A 156 -2.92 17.60 -9.01
C GLY A 156 -3.10 16.13 -8.70
N LEU A 157 -3.18 15.37 -9.76
CA LEU A 157 -3.29 13.93 -9.77
C LEU A 157 -1.90 13.29 -9.61
N LEU A 158 -1.80 12.33 -8.72
CA LEU A 158 -0.60 11.55 -8.48
C LEU A 158 -0.82 10.11 -8.91
N LEU A 159 0.13 9.57 -9.67
CA LEU A 159 0.12 8.18 -10.12
C LEU A 159 1.25 7.40 -9.45
N PRO A 160 1.03 6.11 -9.11
CA PRO A 160 2.10 5.25 -8.64
C PRO A 160 3.23 5.15 -9.65
N GLY A 161 4.47 5.28 -9.18
CA GLY A 161 5.67 5.14 -9.99
C GLY A 161 6.57 4.02 -9.47
N SER A 162 7.60 3.70 -10.25
CA SER A 162 8.60 2.69 -9.88
C SER A 162 9.67 3.19 -8.89
N ARG A 163 9.65 4.48 -8.54
CA ARG A 163 10.61 5.08 -7.62
C ARG A 163 10.12 5.05 -6.17
N PRO A 164 11.03 5.06 -5.19
CA PRO A 164 10.68 5.06 -3.76
C PRO A 164 9.80 6.23 -3.32
N SER A 165 9.80 7.34 -4.04
CA SER A 165 8.89 8.47 -3.81
C SER A 165 7.42 8.13 -4.07
N GLY A 166 7.14 7.01 -4.68
CA GLY A 166 5.81 6.42 -4.79
C GLY A 166 4.90 6.96 -5.85
N GLY A 167 5.19 8.08 -6.46
CA GLY A 167 4.32 8.64 -7.47
C GLY A 167 4.89 9.86 -8.19
N TYR A 168 4.19 10.24 -9.24
CA TYR A 168 4.46 11.44 -10.03
C TYR A 168 3.19 12.28 -10.12
N GLU A 169 3.37 13.57 -10.00
CA GLU A 169 2.31 14.52 -10.28
C GLU A 169 2.07 14.63 -11.79
N VAL A 170 0.80 14.67 -12.20
CA VAL A 170 0.37 14.72 -13.60
C VAL A 170 -0.48 15.96 -13.85
#